data_1a8040577c68ab6078665493234fa519
#
_entry.id   1a8040577c68ab6078665493234fa519
#
_cell.length_a   1.000
_cell.length_b   1.000
_cell.length_c   1.000
_cell.angle_alpha   90.00
_cell.angle_beta   90.00
_cell.angle_gamma   90.00
#
_symmetry.space_group_name_H-M   'P 1'
#
loop_
_entity.id
_entity.type
_entity.pdbx_description
1 polymer ?
#
loop_
_entity_poly.entity_id
_entity_poly.type
_entity_poly.pdbx_seq_one_letter_code
_entity_poly.pdbx_strand_id
1 'polypeptide(L)'
;MRGPMIIVLALAALLAGCDREEPAPDPTLAPTSSATMEPETTEQTSIIRPEMDVERPPVPLEPLRTTIPFSEGGTDLSEEAIADLKAMLDTDQWKQVELVILRGHSDAGGPDRVNMRVSEERAQAVAEWLEEKGLAEDQVRIIAFGAQNPVQPNLLPNGEPNERGRAANRRVDVTILVPKGATIPDPGPTATPTPTGPPTTPAPTATSKSTAAGS
;
A
#
# COMPACT_ATOMS: atom_id res chain seq x y z
N MET A 1 35.99 13.80 47.17
CA MET A 1 36.25 15.26 47.15
C MET A 1 35.99 15.81 45.79
N ARG A 2 35.21 16.90 45.72
CA ARG A 2 34.89 17.76 44.55
C ARG A 2 33.93 17.09 43.55
N GLY A 3 32.70 17.47 43.34
CA GLY A 3 31.91 18.69 43.63
C GLY A 3 31.24 19.12 42.31
N PRO A 4 29.95 19.41 42.29
CA PRO A 4 29.17 19.52 41.03
C PRO A 4 29.26 20.94 40.45
N MET A 5 29.03 21.06 39.18
CA MET A 5 28.81 22.37 38.53
C MET A 5 27.53 22.34 37.71
N ILE A 6 26.51 22.90 38.33
CA ILE A 6 25.21 23.27 37.73
C ILE A 6 25.44 24.52 36.92
N ILE A 7 25.09 24.53 35.63
CA ILE A 7 24.92 25.74 34.85
C ILE A 7 23.47 25.79 34.43
N VAL A 8 22.71 26.65 35.09
CA VAL A 8 21.40 27.14 34.73
C VAL A 8 21.66 28.32 33.78
N LEU A 9 21.12 28.25 32.56
CA LEU A 9 21.00 29.40 31.70
C LEU A 9 19.52 29.58 31.33
N ALA A 10 18.91 30.56 31.99
CA ALA A 10 17.64 31.12 31.61
C ALA A 10 17.86 32.12 30.45
N LEU A 11 17.05 32.01 29.41
CA LEU A 11 16.92 33.11 28.47
C LEU A 11 15.44 33.37 28.16
N ALA A 12 15.10 34.63 28.42
CA ALA A 12 13.78 35.20 28.46
C ALA A 12 13.17 35.44 27.06
N ALA A 13 11.87 35.57 27.08
CA ALA A 13 10.93 35.90 26.06
C ALA A 13 11.24 37.19 25.23
N LEU A 14 10.82 37.18 23.99
CA LEU A 14 10.39 38.40 23.29
C LEU A 14 9.19 38.05 22.38
N LEU A 15 8.03 38.50 22.85
CA LEU A 15 6.80 38.65 22.09
C LEU A 15 6.95 39.88 21.18
N ALA A 16 6.77 39.69 19.90
CA ALA A 16 6.47 40.80 18.98
C ALA A 16 5.22 40.42 18.19
N GLY A 17 4.11 41.06 18.55
CA GLY A 17 2.89 41.05 17.79
C GLY A 17 3.05 41.87 16.52
N CYS A 18 2.47 41.40 15.43
CA CYS A 18 2.11 42.20 14.27
C CYS A 18 0.63 42.00 14.01
N ASP A 19 -0.16 42.96 14.47
CA ASP A 19 -1.48 43.23 13.95
C ASP A 19 -1.36 43.56 12.46
N ARG A 20 -2.11 42.83 11.65
CA ARG A 20 -2.34 43.17 10.26
C ARG A 20 -3.83 43.43 10.08
N GLU A 21 -4.15 44.68 10.06
CA GLU A 21 -5.44 45.25 9.75
C GLU A 21 -5.86 44.91 8.33
N GLU A 22 -7.05 44.35 8.19
CA GLU A 22 -7.75 44.03 6.96
C GLU A 22 -8.54 45.27 6.52
N PRO A 23 -8.37 45.80 5.30
CA PRO A 23 -9.25 46.89 4.82
C PRO A 23 -10.54 46.34 4.23
N ALA A 24 -11.65 46.85 4.70
CA ALA A 24 -13.01 46.63 4.23
C ALA A 24 -13.21 47.06 2.75
N PRO A 25 -14.07 46.35 1.98
CA PRO A 25 -14.44 46.78 0.64
C PRO A 25 -15.56 47.82 0.68
N ASP A 26 -15.35 48.90 -0.08
CA ASP A 26 -16.30 49.98 -0.38
C ASP A 26 -17.47 49.46 -1.26
N PRO A 27 -18.70 49.92 -1.00
CA PRO A 27 -19.84 49.65 -1.87
C PRO A 27 -20.07 50.80 -2.86
N THR A 28 -19.86 50.58 -4.15
CA THR A 28 -20.30 51.58 -5.14
C THR A 28 -20.87 50.94 -6.40
N LEU A 29 -22.20 51.09 -6.51
CA LEU A 29 -23.04 51.39 -7.69
C LEU A 29 -23.08 50.38 -8.85
N ALA A 30 -24.26 49.83 -8.99
CA ALA A 30 -24.78 49.28 -10.22
C ALA A 30 -24.96 50.37 -11.31
N PRO A 31 -24.93 49.98 -12.56
CA PRO A 31 -26.02 50.38 -13.44
C PRO A 31 -26.72 49.19 -14.14
N THR A 32 -28.01 49.26 -14.05
CA THR A 32 -29.03 48.60 -14.85
C THR A 32 -28.75 48.76 -16.34
N SER A 33 -28.64 47.67 -17.08
CA SER A 33 -28.91 47.70 -18.50
C SER A 33 -29.57 46.38 -18.90
N SER A 34 -30.88 46.45 -19.08
CA SER A 34 -31.70 45.45 -19.76
C SER A 34 -31.31 45.41 -21.23
N ALA A 35 -30.74 44.33 -21.69
CA ALA A 35 -30.66 43.97 -23.09
C ALA A 35 -31.22 42.57 -23.23
N THR A 36 -32.41 42.51 -23.73
CA THR A 36 -33.05 41.32 -24.31
C THR A 36 -32.15 40.81 -25.42
N MET A 37 -31.60 39.59 -25.26
CA MET A 37 -30.99 38.85 -26.35
C MET A 37 -31.68 37.50 -26.45
N GLU A 38 -32.17 37.23 -27.65
CA GLU A 38 -32.73 35.97 -28.11
C GLU A 38 -31.77 34.79 -27.89
N PRO A 39 -32.29 33.59 -27.73
CA PRO A 39 -31.43 32.41 -27.59
C PRO A 39 -30.86 32.05 -28.98
N GLU A 40 -29.64 32.48 -29.26
CA GLU A 40 -28.84 31.83 -30.29
C GLU A 40 -28.52 30.41 -29.83
N THR A 41 -29.11 29.47 -30.52
CA THR A 41 -28.74 28.05 -30.46
C THR A 41 -27.30 27.93 -30.94
N THR A 42 -26.36 28.10 -30.04
CA THR A 42 -24.97 27.72 -30.30
C THR A 42 -24.92 26.20 -30.29
N GLU A 43 -24.92 25.58 -31.49
CA GLU A 43 -24.48 24.20 -31.63
C GLU A 43 -23.10 24.09 -30.98
N GLN A 44 -23.07 23.51 -29.77
CA GLN A 44 -21.82 23.11 -29.14
C GLN A 44 -21.23 21.97 -29.93
N THR A 45 -20.50 22.32 -30.99
CA THR A 45 -19.58 21.35 -31.61
C THR A 45 -18.61 20.91 -30.56
N SER A 46 -18.86 19.74 -29.97
CA SER A 46 -17.95 19.07 -29.06
C SER A 46 -16.64 18.83 -29.79
N ILE A 47 -15.66 19.70 -29.56
CA ILE A 47 -14.26 19.48 -29.96
C ILE A 47 -13.60 18.50 -28.99
N ILE A 48 -14.23 17.35 -28.82
CA ILE A 48 -13.49 16.18 -28.31
C ILE A 48 -12.66 15.73 -29.51
N ARG A 49 -11.44 16.20 -29.60
CA ARG A 49 -10.42 15.57 -30.43
C ARG A 49 -10.17 14.20 -29.87
N PRO A 50 -10.53 13.09 -30.53
CA PRO A 50 -10.34 11.74 -29.99
C PRO A 50 -8.89 11.24 -30.00
N GLU A 51 -7.92 12.05 -30.38
CA GLU A 51 -6.56 11.61 -30.61
C GLU A 51 -5.54 12.63 -30.03
N MET A 52 -5.66 12.95 -28.76
CA MET A 52 -4.47 13.27 -28.00
C MET A 52 -4.06 11.97 -27.29
N ASP A 53 -3.14 11.27 -27.89
CA ASP A 53 -2.35 10.26 -27.20
C ASP A 53 -1.54 11.02 -26.14
N VAL A 54 -2.18 11.22 -24.98
CA VAL A 54 -1.52 11.84 -23.83
C VAL A 54 -0.58 10.76 -23.32
N GLU A 55 0.64 10.80 -23.82
CA GLU A 55 1.74 9.96 -23.35
C GLU A 55 1.84 10.16 -21.84
N ARG A 56 1.23 9.22 -21.11
CA ARG A 56 1.22 9.26 -19.65
C ARG A 56 2.66 9.07 -19.17
N PRO A 57 3.20 9.99 -18.35
CA PRO A 57 4.56 9.83 -17.88
C PRO A 57 4.70 8.47 -17.17
N PRO A 58 5.80 7.75 -17.37
CA PRO A 58 6.03 6.46 -16.74
C PRO A 58 5.98 6.60 -15.22
N VAL A 59 5.22 5.73 -14.57
CA VAL A 59 5.09 5.70 -13.10
C VAL A 59 6.28 4.91 -12.55
N PRO A 60 7.12 5.49 -11.67
CA PRO A 60 8.23 4.78 -11.06
C PRO A 60 7.73 3.58 -10.26
N LEU A 61 8.44 2.45 -10.36
CA LEU A 61 8.16 1.26 -9.59
C LEU A 61 8.89 1.33 -8.25
N GLU A 62 8.13 1.39 -7.16
CA GLU A 62 8.66 1.44 -5.80
C GLU A 62 9.01 0.03 -5.29
N PRO A 63 10.01 -0.12 -4.39
CA PRO A 63 10.33 -1.40 -3.75
C PRO A 63 9.11 -2.01 -3.05
N LEU A 64 8.88 -3.31 -3.22
CA LEU A 64 7.83 -4.05 -2.52
C LEU A 64 8.32 -4.53 -1.15
N ARG A 65 7.46 -4.42 -0.15
CA ARG A 65 7.71 -4.98 1.18
C ARG A 65 6.55 -5.87 1.60
N THR A 66 6.89 -7.08 2.05
CA THR A 66 5.93 -8.09 2.50
C THR A 66 6.47 -8.74 3.78
N THR A 67 5.59 -9.15 4.68
CA THR A 67 5.94 -9.84 5.91
C THR A 67 5.40 -11.25 5.87
N ILE A 68 6.27 -12.24 6.08
CA ILE A 68 5.96 -13.67 6.08
C ILE A 68 5.92 -14.17 7.53
N PRO A 69 4.77 -14.61 8.05
CA PRO A 69 4.63 -15.10 9.41
C PRO A 69 5.18 -16.52 9.59
N PHE A 70 5.61 -16.83 10.82
CA PHE A 70 6.09 -18.16 11.22
C PHE A 70 5.41 -18.65 12.50
N SER A 71 5.20 -19.96 12.57
CA SER A 71 4.66 -20.61 13.76
C SER A 71 5.64 -20.57 14.94
N GLU A 72 5.16 -20.84 16.14
CA GLU A 72 5.99 -20.95 17.33
C GLU A 72 7.00 -22.09 17.19
N GLY A 73 8.27 -21.77 17.43
CA GLY A 73 9.38 -22.72 17.29
C GLY A 73 9.64 -23.23 15.87
N GLY A 74 8.75 -22.89 14.90
CA GLY A 74 8.86 -23.34 13.51
C GLY A 74 9.78 -22.49 12.66
N THR A 75 10.40 -23.16 11.69
CA THR A 75 11.18 -22.54 10.59
C THR A 75 10.62 -22.91 9.23
N ASP A 76 9.59 -23.79 9.19
CA ASP A 76 8.92 -24.19 7.96
C ASP A 76 7.89 -23.13 7.52
N LEU A 77 7.70 -23.02 6.20
CA LEU A 77 6.69 -22.15 5.60
C LEU A 77 5.30 -22.80 5.73
N SER A 78 4.37 -22.08 6.36
CA SER A 78 2.96 -22.47 6.41
C SER A 78 2.27 -22.27 5.05
N GLU A 79 1.07 -22.85 4.88
CA GLU A 79 0.26 -22.61 3.66
C GLU A 79 -0.05 -21.12 3.46
N GLU A 80 -0.32 -20.38 4.56
CA GLU A 80 -0.52 -18.93 4.53
C GLU A 80 0.74 -18.20 4.06
N ALA A 81 1.90 -18.51 4.63
CA ALA A 81 3.19 -17.96 4.21
C ALA A 81 3.47 -18.21 2.71
N ILE A 82 3.17 -19.43 2.23
CA ILE A 82 3.31 -19.77 0.81
C ILE A 82 2.33 -19.00 -0.07
N ALA A 83 1.10 -18.75 0.40
CA ALA A 83 0.12 -17.95 -0.33
C ALA A 83 0.59 -16.50 -0.48
N ASP A 84 1.12 -15.90 0.59
CA ASP A 84 1.68 -14.54 0.57
C ASP A 84 2.88 -14.44 -0.38
N LEU A 85 3.77 -15.43 -0.33
CA LEU A 85 4.91 -15.52 -1.25
C LEU A 85 4.47 -15.66 -2.71
N LYS A 86 3.44 -16.48 -2.99
CA LYS A 86 2.88 -16.62 -4.35
C LYS A 86 2.29 -15.30 -4.85
N ALA A 87 1.52 -14.60 -4.00
CA ALA A 87 0.96 -13.30 -4.37
C ALA A 87 2.06 -12.29 -4.73
N MET A 88 3.21 -12.36 -4.07
CA MET A 88 4.37 -11.53 -4.38
C MET A 88 4.96 -11.81 -5.77
N LEU A 89 4.95 -13.08 -6.25
CA LEU A 89 5.47 -13.45 -7.56
C LEU A 89 4.67 -12.82 -8.72
N ASP A 90 3.40 -12.49 -8.51
CA ASP A 90 2.55 -11.89 -9.54
C ASP A 90 2.76 -10.38 -9.70
N THR A 91 3.59 -9.76 -8.85
CA THR A 91 3.82 -8.31 -8.85
C THR A 91 4.80 -7.87 -9.93
N ASP A 92 4.71 -6.59 -10.32
CA ASP A 92 5.66 -6.01 -11.26
C ASP A 92 7.06 -5.83 -10.67
N GLN A 93 7.16 -5.75 -9.33
CA GLN A 93 8.42 -5.73 -8.62
C GLN A 93 9.17 -7.06 -8.75
N TRP A 94 8.46 -8.18 -8.68
CA TRP A 94 9.07 -9.50 -8.89
C TRP A 94 9.57 -9.67 -10.32
N LYS A 95 8.79 -9.26 -11.31
CA LYS A 95 9.19 -9.34 -12.74
C LYS A 95 10.45 -8.53 -13.07
N GLN A 96 10.74 -7.52 -12.27
CA GLN A 96 11.89 -6.62 -12.43
C GLN A 96 12.83 -6.66 -11.22
N VAL A 97 12.90 -7.82 -10.51
CA VAL A 97 13.70 -7.94 -9.29
C VAL A 97 15.20 -7.75 -9.58
N GLU A 98 15.83 -6.87 -8.81
CA GLU A 98 17.27 -6.69 -8.77
C GLU A 98 17.88 -7.42 -7.57
N LEU A 99 17.30 -7.24 -6.39
CA LEU A 99 17.77 -7.82 -5.14
C LEU A 99 16.60 -8.05 -4.19
N VAL A 100 16.59 -9.18 -3.52
CA VAL A 100 15.67 -9.48 -2.41
C VAL A 100 16.43 -9.45 -1.10
N ILE A 101 15.95 -8.66 -0.14
CA ILE A 101 16.51 -8.60 1.20
C ILE A 101 15.54 -9.29 2.16
N LEU A 102 16.00 -10.34 2.81
CA LEU A 102 15.27 -11.15 3.79
C LEU A 102 15.76 -10.82 5.19
N ARG A 103 14.90 -10.23 6.02
CA ARG A 103 15.20 -9.91 7.41
C ARG A 103 14.46 -10.85 8.32
N GLY A 104 15.20 -11.82 8.89
CA GLY A 104 14.65 -12.80 9.82
C GLY A 104 14.52 -12.25 11.24
N HIS A 105 13.39 -12.53 11.87
CA HIS A 105 13.10 -12.15 13.26
C HIS A 105 12.57 -13.34 14.06
N SER A 106 12.81 -13.32 15.37
CA SER A 106 12.23 -14.25 16.33
C SER A 106 11.51 -13.48 17.45
N ASP A 107 10.72 -14.18 18.23
CA ASP A 107 10.25 -13.67 19.51
C ASP A 107 11.40 -13.73 20.56
N ALA A 108 11.16 -13.17 21.75
CA ALA A 108 12.16 -13.17 22.84
C ALA A 108 12.07 -14.43 23.73
N GLY A 109 11.56 -15.54 23.20
CA GLY A 109 11.32 -16.78 23.95
C GLY A 109 12.55 -17.68 24.05
N GLY A 110 13.75 -17.16 24.41
CA GLY A 110 14.94 -18.00 24.54
C GLY A 110 16.23 -17.20 24.55
N PRO A 111 17.40 -17.90 24.61
CA PRO A 111 18.70 -17.24 24.54
C PRO A 111 18.94 -16.54 23.21
N ASP A 112 19.60 -15.40 23.21
CA ASP A 112 19.87 -14.59 22.01
C ASP A 112 20.51 -15.38 20.87
N ARG A 113 21.46 -16.26 21.16
CA ARG A 113 22.11 -17.11 20.16
C ARG A 113 21.12 -18.06 19.47
N VAL A 114 20.11 -18.56 20.20
CA VAL A 114 19.06 -19.42 19.62
C VAL A 114 18.15 -18.58 18.75
N ASN A 115 17.77 -17.38 19.22
CA ASN A 115 16.93 -16.45 18.46
C ASN A 115 17.61 -16.00 17.15
N MET A 116 18.92 -15.73 17.18
CA MET A 116 19.70 -15.42 15.98
C MET A 116 19.65 -16.58 14.97
N ARG A 117 19.92 -17.81 15.41
CA ARG A 117 19.89 -18.99 14.54
C ARG A 117 18.50 -19.22 13.96
N VAL A 118 17.45 -19.20 14.78
CA VAL A 118 16.07 -19.41 14.30
C VAL A 118 15.65 -18.32 13.29
N SER A 119 16.05 -17.07 13.51
CA SER A 119 15.76 -15.99 12.57
C SER A 119 16.49 -16.15 11.24
N GLU A 120 17.72 -16.68 11.25
CA GLU A 120 18.49 -17.02 10.06
C GLU A 120 17.86 -18.20 9.31
N GLU A 121 17.53 -19.29 10.01
CA GLU A 121 16.86 -20.47 9.44
C GLU A 121 15.53 -20.12 8.77
N ARG A 122 14.72 -19.22 9.36
CA ARG A 122 13.48 -18.74 8.74
C ARG A 122 13.73 -17.96 7.45
N ALA A 123 14.72 -17.05 7.48
CA ALA A 123 15.08 -16.30 6.29
C ALA A 123 15.63 -17.21 5.19
N GLN A 124 16.39 -18.25 5.57
CA GLN A 124 16.90 -19.26 4.66
C GLN A 124 15.76 -20.07 4.01
N ALA A 125 14.75 -20.49 4.77
CA ALA A 125 13.59 -21.21 4.23
C ALA A 125 12.82 -20.37 3.17
N VAL A 126 12.71 -19.04 3.38
CA VAL A 126 12.14 -18.12 2.38
C VAL A 126 13.05 -18.02 1.16
N ALA A 127 14.38 -17.92 1.36
CA ALA A 127 15.35 -17.84 0.26
C ALA A 127 15.28 -19.08 -0.64
N GLU A 128 15.36 -20.25 -0.05
CA GLU A 128 15.27 -21.55 -0.76
C GLU A 128 13.98 -21.66 -1.59
N TRP A 129 12.86 -21.24 -1.00
CA TRP A 129 11.59 -21.24 -1.73
C TRP A 129 11.60 -20.27 -2.91
N LEU A 130 12.18 -19.07 -2.78
CA LEU A 130 12.29 -18.09 -3.86
C LEU A 130 13.25 -18.54 -4.96
N GLU A 131 14.34 -19.20 -4.60
CA GLU A 131 15.30 -19.78 -5.53
C GLU A 131 14.66 -20.91 -6.36
N GLU A 132 13.80 -21.74 -5.76
CA GLU A 132 12.98 -22.71 -6.49
C GLU A 132 12.02 -22.06 -7.51
N LYS A 133 11.67 -20.79 -7.31
CA LYS A 133 10.84 -19.99 -8.24
C LYS A 133 11.66 -19.21 -9.26
N GLY A 134 12.98 -19.41 -9.28
CA GLY A 134 13.87 -18.85 -10.30
C GLY A 134 14.67 -17.63 -9.88
N LEU A 135 14.65 -17.26 -8.59
CA LEU A 135 15.53 -16.21 -8.08
C LEU A 135 16.98 -16.73 -8.03
N ALA A 136 17.94 -15.98 -8.50
CA ALA A 136 19.33 -16.36 -8.42
C ALA A 136 19.89 -16.14 -7.00
N GLU A 137 20.80 -17.01 -6.54
CA GLU A 137 21.40 -16.94 -5.20
C GLU A 137 22.09 -15.58 -4.94
N ASP A 138 22.73 -15.01 -5.96
CA ASP A 138 23.40 -13.70 -5.88
C ASP A 138 22.42 -12.51 -5.77
N GLN A 139 21.13 -12.74 -6.06
CA GLN A 139 20.05 -11.77 -5.87
C GLN A 139 19.38 -11.87 -4.49
N VAL A 140 19.90 -12.70 -3.58
CA VAL A 140 19.36 -12.83 -2.22
C VAL A 140 20.35 -12.32 -1.18
N ARG A 141 19.83 -11.56 -0.22
CA ARG A 141 20.58 -11.15 0.98
C ARG A 141 19.82 -11.46 2.24
N ILE A 142 20.38 -12.32 3.08
CA ILE A 142 19.82 -12.67 4.38
C ILE A 142 20.45 -11.81 5.46
N ILE A 143 19.62 -11.31 6.41
CA ILE A 143 20.02 -10.60 7.60
C ILE A 143 19.22 -11.15 8.77
N ALA A 144 19.90 -11.81 9.70
CA ALA A 144 19.28 -12.29 10.94
C ALA A 144 19.29 -11.20 12.00
N PHE A 145 18.15 -10.95 12.63
CA PHE A 145 17.99 -9.99 13.73
C PHE A 145 17.72 -10.67 15.07
N GLY A 146 17.43 -11.97 15.09
CA GLY A 146 16.99 -12.64 16.31
C GLY A 146 15.76 -11.97 16.90
N ALA A 147 15.76 -11.77 18.22
CA ALA A 147 14.70 -11.08 18.95
C ALA A 147 14.83 -9.54 18.95
N GLN A 148 15.80 -9.00 18.22
CA GLN A 148 15.97 -7.56 18.08
C GLN A 148 14.91 -6.97 17.13
N ASN A 149 14.59 -5.68 17.34
CA ASN A 149 13.60 -4.96 16.53
C ASN A 149 12.18 -5.60 16.53
N PRO A 150 11.59 -5.85 17.71
CA PRO A 150 10.24 -6.38 17.79
C PRO A 150 9.22 -5.35 17.25
N VAL A 151 8.23 -5.81 16.50
CA VAL A 151 7.11 -4.96 16.02
C VAL A 151 6.00 -4.87 17.05
N GLN A 152 5.96 -5.80 18.01
CA GLN A 152 5.06 -5.80 19.15
C GLN A 152 5.80 -6.18 20.43
N PRO A 153 5.34 -5.70 21.61
CA PRO A 153 5.92 -6.13 22.86
C PRO A 153 5.82 -7.65 23.06
N ASN A 154 6.90 -8.29 23.48
CA ASN A 154 6.93 -9.73 23.81
C ASN A 154 6.30 -10.06 25.17
N LEU A 155 6.09 -9.05 26.03
CA LEU A 155 5.47 -9.16 27.34
C LEU A 155 4.30 -8.19 27.47
N LEU A 156 3.31 -8.57 28.24
CA LEU A 156 2.22 -7.71 28.68
C LEU A 156 2.69 -6.77 29.81
N PRO A 157 1.95 -5.69 30.13
CA PRO A 157 2.32 -4.76 31.21
C PRO A 157 2.43 -5.42 32.60
N ASN A 158 1.78 -6.55 32.82
CA ASN A 158 1.86 -7.34 34.05
C ASN A 158 3.07 -8.30 34.08
N GLY A 159 3.93 -8.30 33.03
CA GLY A 159 5.10 -9.17 32.91
C GLY A 159 4.83 -10.55 32.33
N GLU A 160 3.60 -10.91 32.04
CA GLU A 160 3.24 -12.18 31.39
C GLU A 160 3.61 -12.18 29.90
N PRO A 161 3.82 -13.36 29.29
CA PRO A 161 4.03 -13.48 27.86
C PRO A 161 2.88 -12.87 27.05
N ASN A 162 3.21 -12.05 26.06
CA ASN A 162 2.26 -11.52 25.08
C ASN A 162 2.29 -12.41 23.83
N GLU A 163 1.50 -13.47 23.82
CA GLU A 163 1.51 -14.45 22.72
C GLU A 163 1.18 -13.81 21.37
N ARG A 164 0.27 -12.82 21.34
CA ARG A 164 -0.03 -12.07 20.11
C ARG A 164 1.17 -11.26 19.61
N GLY A 165 1.85 -10.59 20.52
CA GLY A 165 3.06 -9.82 20.20
C GLY A 165 4.20 -10.72 19.75
N ARG A 166 4.40 -11.86 20.42
CA ARG A 166 5.39 -12.87 20.03
C ARG A 166 5.09 -13.44 18.65
N ALA A 167 3.83 -13.79 18.35
CA ALA A 167 3.42 -14.26 17.03
C ALA A 167 3.75 -13.23 15.94
N ALA A 168 3.49 -11.95 16.16
CA ALA A 168 3.83 -10.89 15.21
C ALA A 168 5.35 -10.72 15.02
N ASN A 169 6.15 -11.06 16.05
CA ASN A 169 7.60 -10.96 15.99
C ASN A 169 8.25 -12.15 15.27
N ARG A 170 7.59 -13.31 15.23
CA ARG A 170 8.05 -14.49 14.46
C ARG A 170 7.77 -14.29 12.98
N ARG A 171 8.63 -13.57 12.30
CA ARG A 171 8.42 -13.16 10.90
C ARG A 171 9.72 -13.09 10.11
N VAL A 172 9.57 -13.06 8.80
CA VAL A 172 10.60 -12.61 7.85
C VAL A 172 10.05 -11.43 7.08
N ASP A 173 10.72 -10.29 7.16
CA ASP A 173 10.41 -9.12 6.36
C ASP A 173 11.14 -9.23 5.02
N VAL A 174 10.40 -9.39 3.95
CA VAL A 174 10.88 -9.48 2.56
C VAL A 174 10.84 -8.10 1.93
N THR A 175 11.93 -7.66 1.32
CA THR A 175 11.99 -6.43 0.54
C THR A 175 12.53 -6.73 -0.84
N ILE A 176 11.72 -6.53 -1.88
CA ILE A 176 12.14 -6.62 -3.28
C ILE A 176 12.61 -5.24 -3.71
N LEU A 177 13.87 -5.14 -4.08
CA LEU A 177 14.44 -3.97 -4.72
C LEU A 177 14.37 -4.14 -6.23
N VAL A 178 14.03 -3.05 -6.91
CA VAL A 178 13.97 -2.98 -8.37
C VAL A 178 15.06 -2.05 -8.88
N PRO A 179 15.51 -2.19 -10.13
CA PRO A 179 16.51 -1.31 -10.72
C PRO A 179 16.08 0.16 -10.67
N LYS A 180 17.06 1.04 -10.53
CA LYS A 180 16.78 2.47 -10.58
C LYS A 180 16.20 2.85 -11.95
N GLY A 181 15.02 3.46 -11.93
CA GLY A 181 14.29 3.83 -13.14
C GLY A 181 13.33 2.74 -13.65
N ALA A 182 13.16 1.63 -12.93
CA ALA A 182 12.09 0.69 -13.20
C ALA A 182 10.73 1.40 -13.13
N THR A 183 9.82 1.06 -14.04
CA THR A 183 8.49 1.66 -14.14
C THR A 183 7.42 0.59 -14.19
N ILE A 184 6.20 0.96 -13.77
CA ILE A 184 5.04 0.11 -13.96
C ILE A 184 4.80 0.00 -15.47
N PRO A 185 4.70 -1.24 -16.03
CA PRO A 185 4.36 -1.41 -17.44
C PRO A 185 3.03 -0.71 -17.74
N ASP A 186 2.99 0.05 -18.84
CA ASP A 186 1.73 0.64 -19.29
C ASP A 186 0.73 -0.50 -19.61
N PRO A 187 -0.46 -0.52 -18.99
CA PRO A 187 -1.47 -1.54 -19.31
C PRO A 187 -1.95 -1.50 -20.77
N GLY A 188 -1.40 -0.59 -21.58
CA GLY A 188 -1.85 -0.35 -22.95
C GLY A 188 -3.22 0.33 -22.98
N PRO A 189 -3.73 0.67 -24.17
CA PRO A 189 -5.06 1.23 -24.31
C PRO A 189 -6.08 0.18 -23.83
N THR A 190 -6.66 0.41 -22.65
CA THR A 190 -7.82 -0.37 -22.20
C THR A 190 -8.89 -0.20 -23.26
N ALA A 191 -9.20 -1.28 -23.99
CA ALA A 191 -10.30 -1.26 -24.96
C ALA A 191 -11.53 -0.69 -24.26
N THR A 192 -11.92 0.51 -24.66
CA THR A 192 -13.14 1.15 -24.17
C THR A 192 -14.26 0.13 -24.33
N PRO A 193 -15.01 -0.25 -23.27
CA PRO A 193 -16.11 -1.17 -23.45
C PRO A 193 -17.05 -0.55 -24.48
N THR A 194 -17.20 -1.21 -25.61
CA THR A 194 -18.18 -0.83 -26.62
C THR A 194 -19.52 -0.65 -25.91
N PRO A 195 -20.18 0.52 -26.02
CA PRO A 195 -21.45 0.72 -25.36
C PRO A 195 -22.40 -0.34 -25.87
N THR A 196 -22.70 -1.34 -25.05
CA THR A 196 -23.77 -2.31 -25.31
C THR A 196 -25.05 -1.50 -25.56
N GLY A 197 -25.65 -1.67 -26.73
CA GLY A 197 -26.85 -0.96 -27.14
C GLY A 197 -27.96 -1.00 -26.09
N PRO A 198 -29.00 -0.15 -26.24
CA PRO A 198 -30.01 0.05 -25.23
C PRO A 198 -30.67 -1.27 -24.83
N PRO A 199 -31.03 -1.44 -23.55
CA PRO A 199 -31.66 -2.67 -23.07
C PRO A 199 -32.97 -2.88 -23.78
N THR A 200 -33.08 -3.99 -24.52
CA THR A 200 -34.33 -4.45 -25.13
C THR A 200 -35.32 -4.77 -24.01
N THR A 201 -36.31 -3.94 -23.83
CA THR A 201 -37.42 -4.15 -22.90
C THR A 201 -38.13 -5.46 -23.27
N PRO A 202 -38.24 -6.44 -22.37
CA PRO A 202 -39.03 -7.62 -22.64
C PRO A 202 -40.51 -7.25 -22.70
N ALA A 203 -41.18 -7.65 -23.79
CA ALA A 203 -42.60 -7.49 -23.98
C ALA A 203 -43.40 -8.19 -22.88
N PRO A 204 -44.55 -7.65 -22.45
CA PRO A 204 -45.39 -8.27 -21.42
C PRO A 204 -45.98 -9.57 -21.94
N THR A 205 -45.64 -10.69 -21.27
CA THR A 205 -46.25 -12.00 -21.51
C THR A 205 -47.73 -11.98 -21.08
N ALA A 206 -48.61 -12.16 -22.03
CA ALA A 206 -50.04 -12.28 -21.80
C ALA A 206 -50.35 -13.53 -20.98
N THR A 207 -50.89 -13.35 -19.80
CA THR A 207 -51.42 -14.42 -18.93
C THR A 207 -52.70 -14.98 -19.54
N SER A 208 -52.63 -16.13 -20.15
CA SER A 208 -53.82 -16.89 -20.55
C SER A 208 -54.41 -17.60 -19.32
N LYS A 209 -55.60 -17.14 -18.92
CA LYS A 209 -56.48 -17.70 -17.90
C LYS A 209 -57.05 -18.99 -18.46
N SER A 210 -56.62 -20.16 -17.98
CA SER A 210 -57.31 -21.43 -18.27
C SER A 210 -58.25 -21.74 -17.12
N THR A 211 -59.55 -21.65 -17.43
CA THR A 211 -60.65 -22.17 -16.64
C THR A 211 -60.79 -23.67 -16.97
N ALA A 212 -60.65 -24.53 -16.00
CA ALA A 212 -61.13 -25.90 -16.08
C ALA A 212 -62.08 -26.17 -14.92
N ALA A 213 -63.32 -26.40 -15.33
CA ALA A 213 -64.42 -26.88 -14.47
C ALA A 213 -64.43 -28.41 -14.46
N GLY A 214 -64.83 -28.99 -13.38
CA GLY A 214 -65.81 -30.12 -13.38
C GLY A 214 -65.26 -31.51 -13.13
N SER A 215 -65.70 -32.01 -12.08
CA SER A 215 -66.30 -33.32 -11.73
C SER A 215 -65.59 -34.02 -10.62
#